data_d0094c6484f49155ead758865c60c192
#
_entry.id   d0094c6484f49155ead758865c60c192
#
_cell.length_a   1.000
_cell.length_b   1.000
_cell.length_c   1.000
_cell.angle_alpha   90.00
_cell.angle_beta   90.00
_cell.angle_gamma   90.00
#
_symmetry.space_group_name_H-M   'P 1'
#
loop_
_entity.id
_entity.type
_entity.pdbx_description
1 polymer ?
#
loop_
_entity_poly.entity_id
_entity_poly.type
_entity_poly.pdbx_seq_one_letter_code
_entity_poly.pdbx_strand_id
1 'polypeptide(L)'
;MIMGILQSIFKSRDKPQNATSGSAYRFFIGGSSSGKNVNERSAMQMTAVYSCVRILSEAVASLPLHVYKYNGDGGKEKAVKHPLYFLLHDEPNPEMTSFVFRETLMTHLLLWGNAYAQIIRNGKGEIIALYPLMPNRMAVDRDDKGQLYYQYNTSKDDAPTMKGSMVNLKPLDVLHIPGLGFDGLVGYSPIAMAKNEIGLAVACDEYGASFFANGAS
;
A
#
# COMPACT_ATOMS: atom_id res chain seq x y z
N MET A 1 40.15 1.02 30.68
CA MET A 1 39.64 0.10 29.62
C MET A 1 38.22 -0.41 29.93
N ILE A 2 37.62 -0.15 31.08
CA ILE A 2 36.29 -0.66 31.50
C ILE A 2 35.14 0.34 31.15
N MET A 3 35.48 1.60 30.93
CA MET A 3 34.48 2.64 30.65
C MET A 3 33.88 2.62 29.21
N GLY A 4 34.57 1.96 28.27
CA GLY A 4 34.08 1.89 26.86
C GLY A 4 33.04 0.79 26.60
N ILE A 5 32.97 -0.26 27.45
CA ILE A 5 32.05 -1.37 27.26
C ILE A 5 30.65 -1.03 27.78
N LEU A 6 30.57 -0.23 28.83
CA LEU A 6 29.26 0.23 29.37
C LEU A 6 28.55 1.23 28.48
N GLN A 7 29.26 2.04 27.72
CA GLN A 7 28.64 2.98 26.76
C GLN A 7 28.03 2.27 25.54
N SER A 8 28.47 1.06 25.19
CA SER A 8 27.85 0.30 24.08
C SER A 8 26.56 -0.39 24.49
N ILE A 9 26.35 -0.66 25.78
CA ILE A 9 25.14 -1.30 26.32
C ILE A 9 23.98 -0.27 26.45
N PHE A 10 24.34 1.01 26.61
CA PHE A 10 23.37 2.13 26.65
C PHE A 10 23.32 2.91 25.33
N LYS A 11 23.73 2.28 24.22
CA LYS A 11 23.51 2.87 22.91
C LYS A 11 22.01 2.90 22.66
N SER A 12 21.53 4.03 23.06
CA SER A 12 20.24 4.65 22.95
C SER A 12 19.31 4.01 21.92
N ARG A 13 18.15 3.55 22.40
CA ARG A 13 16.97 3.27 21.61
C ARG A 13 16.22 4.57 21.22
N ASP A 14 16.94 5.67 21.06
CA ASP A 14 16.37 7.01 20.84
C ASP A 14 15.89 7.23 19.41
N LYS A 15 16.09 6.25 18.53
CA LYS A 15 15.61 6.32 17.15
C LYS A 15 14.53 5.26 16.92
N PRO A 16 13.32 5.65 16.50
CA PRO A 16 12.28 4.70 16.13
C PRO A 16 12.78 3.82 14.97
N GLN A 17 12.50 2.50 15.04
CA GLN A 17 12.85 1.54 13.99
C GLN A 17 11.58 0.91 13.41
N ASN A 18 11.62 0.59 12.12
CA ASN A 18 10.51 -0.10 11.47
C ASN A 18 10.57 -1.59 11.81
N ALA A 19 9.53 -2.11 12.46
CA ALA A 19 9.44 -3.54 12.81
C ALA A 19 9.02 -4.43 11.62
N THR A 20 8.40 -3.83 10.60
CA THR A 20 7.85 -4.50 9.41
C THR A 20 8.77 -4.46 8.19
N SER A 21 10.01 -3.99 8.33
CA SER A 21 11.01 -3.99 7.27
C SER A 21 12.21 -4.87 7.62
N GLY A 22 12.86 -5.46 6.61
CA GLY A 22 14.09 -6.19 6.77
C GLY A 22 13.97 -7.73 6.76
N SER A 23 15.04 -8.42 7.21
CA SER A 23 15.17 -9.88 7.14
C SER A 23 14.15 -10.62 8.01
N ALA A 24 13.75 -10.04 9.15
CA ALA A 24 12.75 -10.65 10.04
C ALA A 24 11.37 -10.73 9.35
N TYR A 25 10.95 -9.67 8.68
CA TYR A 25 9.72 -9.68 7.90
C TYR A 25 9.74 -10.71 6.76
N ARG A 26 10.86 -10.82 6.04
CA ARG A 26 11.07 -11.84 5.00
C ARG A 26 11.07 -13.26 5.55
N PHE A 27 11.54 -13.47 6.76
CA PHE A 27 11.52 -14.78 7.43
C PHE A 27 10.09 -15.22 7.74
N PHE A 28 9.23 -14.33 8.21
CA PHE A 28 7.82 -14.64 8.48
C PHE A 28 7.01 -14.94 7.20
N ILE A 29 7.38 -14.33 6.07
CA ILE A 29 6.67 -14.49 4.77
C ILE A 29 7.37 -15.54 3.88
N GLY A 30 8.16 -16.45 4.39
CA GLY A 30 8.94 -17.46 3.66
C GLY A 30 8.31 -18.06 2.39
N GLY A 31 8.96 -18.99 1.71
CA GLY A 31 8.44 -19.63 0.51
C GLY A 31 7.10 -20.36 0.72
N SER A 32 6.30 -20.55 -0.33
CA SER A 32 5.12 -21.40 -0.26
C SER A 32 5.51 -22.86 -0.04
N SER A 33 4.84 -23.57 0.88
CA SER A 33 5.05 -25.00 1.14
C SER A 33 4.70 -25.90 -0.06
N SER A 34 3.89 -25.40 -1.00
CA SER A 34 3.52 -26.12 -2.24
C SER A 34 4.57 -26.04 -3.34
N GLY A 35 5.69 -25.31 -3.14
CA GLY A 35 6.72 -25.06 -4.15
C GLY A 35 6.28 -24.09 -5.27
N LYS A 36 5.06 -23.53 -5.21
CA LYS A 36 4.54 -22.57 -6.19
C LYS A 36 4.98 -21.15 -5.85
N ASN A 37 5.31 -20.38 -6.88
CA ASN A 37 5.62 -18.97 -6.72
C ASN A 37 4.33 -18.15 -6.62
N VAL A 38 3.95 -17.81 -5.39
CA VAL A 38 2.77 -16.98 -5.11
C VAL A 38 3.22 -15.53 -4.88
N ASN A 39 2.70 -14.66 -5.70
CA ASN A 39 2.80 -13.20 -5.59
C ASN A 39 1.45 -12.58 -5.96
N GLU A 40 1.33 -11.27 -5.84
CA GLU A 40 0.07 -10.56 -6.07
C GLU A 40 -0.46 -10.77 -7.49
N ARG A 41 0.43 -10.84 -8.50
CA ARG A 41 0.05 -11.08 -9.90
C ARG A 41 -0.47 -12.52 -10.09
N SER A 42 0.25 -13.54 -9.61
CA SER A 42 -0.19 -14.94 -9.73
C SER A 42 -1.45 -15.22 -8.91
N ALA A 43 -1.58 -14.60 -7.73
CA ALA A 43 -2.78 -14.70 -6.92
C ALA A 43 -4.02 -14.13 -7.64
N MET A 44 -3.89 -13.00 -8.32
CA MET A 44 -4.99 -12.39 -9.11
C MET A 44 -5.43 -13.19 -10.32
N GLN A 45 -4.67 -14.20 -10.76
CA GLN A 45 -5.10 -15.14 -11.79
C GLN A 45 -6.09 -16.17 -11.27
N MET A 46 -6.19 -16.35 -9.96
CA MET A 46 -7.20 -17.20 -9.34
C MET A 46 -8.53 -16.46 -9.27
N THR A 47 -9.59 -17.08 -9.81
CA THR A 47 -10.93 -16.48 -9.86
C THR A 47 -11.45 -16.07 -8.48
N ALA A 48 -11.19 -16.88 -7.45
CA ALA A 48 -11.59 -16.59 -6.07
C ALA A 48 -10.94 -15.34 -5.54
N VAL A 49 -9.61 -15.20 -5.69
CA VAL A 49 -8.86 -14.02 -5.24
C VAL A 49 -9.32 -12.77 -6.01
N TYR A 50 -9.38 -12.87 -7.34
CA TYR A 50 -9.87 -11.78 -8.19
C TYR A 50 -11.26 -11.30 -7.77
N SER A 51 -12.20 -12.23 -7.56
CA SER A 51 -13.57 -11.90 -7.17
C SER A 51 -13.63 -11.20 -5.81
N CYS A 52 -12.89 -11.69 -4.81
CA CYS A 52 -12.80 -11.06 -3.49
C CYS A 52 -12.23 -9.64 -3.58
N VAL A 53 -11.12 -9.47 -4.28
CA VAL A 53 -10.47 -8.15 -4.44
C VAL A 53 -11.43 -7.19 -5.15
N ARG A 54 -12.05 -7.62 -6.26
CA ARG A 54 -12.99 -6.81 -7.03
C ARG A 54 -14.19 -6.37 -6.20
N ILE A 55 -14.89 -7.30 -5.55
CA ILE A 55 -16.10 -7.00 -4.78
C ILE A 55 -15.80 -6.01 -3.65
N LEU A 56 -14.71 -6.22 -2.91
CA LEU A 56 -14.34 -5.34 -1.80
C LEU A 56 -13.90 -3.95 -2.29
N SER A 57 -13.14 -3.88 -3.38
CA SER A 57 -12.67 -2.62 -3.93
C SER A 57 -13.82 -1.79 -4.49
N GLU A 58 -14.72 -2.40 -5.27
CA GLU A 58 -15.92 -1.75 -5.82
C GLU A 58 -16.87 -1.30 -4.69
N ALA A 59 -17.07 -2.13 -3.66
CA ALA A 59 -17.91 -1.79 -2.52
C ALA A 59 -17.42 -0.54 -1.79
N VAL A 60 -16.11 -0.46 -1.48
CA VAL A 60 -15.52 0.72 -0.83
C VAL A 60 -15.54 1.94 -1.76
N ALA A 61 -15.22 1.75 -3.05
CA ALA A 61 -15.19 2.82 -4.04
C ALA A 61 -16.57 3.45 -4.29
N SER A 62 -17.64 2.67 -4.15
CA SER A 62 -19.02 3.15 -4.32
C SER A 62 -19.48 4.10 -3.21
N LEU A 63 -18.82 4.09 -2.05
CA LEU A 63 -19.17 4.97 -0.93
C LEU A 63 -18.63 6.37 -1.17
N PRO A 64 -19.47 7.42 -1.15
CA PRO A 64 -19.01 8.78 -1.36
C PRO A 64 -18.15 9.27 -0.18
N LEU A 65 -16.99 9.82 -0.46
CA LEU A 65 -16.11 10.42 0.54
C LEU A 65 -16.39 11.92 0.64
N HIS A 66 -16.87 12.38 1.79
CA HIS A 66 -17.19 13.76 2.03
C HIS A 66 -16.25 14.40 3.07
N VAL A 67 -15.89 15.65 2.84
CA VAL A 67 -15.23 16.50 3.83
C VAL A 67 -16.29 17.23 4.65
N TYR A 68 -16.18 17.20 5.97
CA TYR A 68 -17.08 17.87 6.90
C TYR A 68 -16.35 18.93 7.70
N LYS A 69 -17.05 20.01 8.04
CA LYS A 69 -16.63 20.98 9.06
C LYS A 69 -17.59 20.96 10.24
N TYR A 70 -17.07 21.24 11.42
CA TYR A 70 -17.87 21.42 12.63
C TYR A 70 -18.49 22.81 12.65
N ASN A 71 -19.75 22.91 13.05
CA ASN A 71 -20.44 24.15 13.31
C ASN A 71 -20.26 24.54 14.80
N GLY A 72 -20.49 25.82 15.10
CA GLY A 72 -20.33 26.34 16.47
C GLY A 72 -21.32 25.74 17.50
N ASP A 73 -22.39 25.11 17.05
CA ASP A 73 -23.40 24.40 17.84
C ASP A 73 -23.11 22.90 18.07
N GLY A 74 -21.94 22.42 17.62
CA GLY A 74 -21.54 21.01 17.72
C GLY A 74 -22.05 20.12 16.59
N GLY A 75 -22.83 20.66 15.65
CA GLY A 75 -23.25 19.97 14.42
C GLY A 75 -22.12 19.82 13.40
N LYS A 76 -22.37 19.05 12.35
CA LYS A 76 -21.46 18.89 11.21
C LYS A 76 -22.17 19.20 9.90
N GLU A 77 -21.52 19.94 9.00
CA GLU A 77 -22.01 20.16 7.66
C GLU A 77 -20.95 19.79 6.62
N LYS A 78 -21.38 19.45 5.39
CA LYS A 78 -20.46 19.15 4.29
C LYS A 78 -19.68 20.40 3.90
N ALA A 79 -18.37 20.31 3.91
CA ALA A 79 -17.49 21.42 3.55
C ALA A 79 -17.26 21.49 2.03
N VAL A 80 -18.33 21.64 1.24
CA VAL A 80 -18.31 21.60 -0.23
C VAL A 80 -17.40 22.65 -0.88
N LYS A 81 -17.11 23.74 -0.15
CA LYS A 81 -16.19 24.82 -0.62
C LYS A 81 -14.73 24.54 -0.23
N HIS A 82 -14.45 23.46 0.53
CA HIS A 82 -13.09 23.11 0.89
C HIS A 82 -12.33 22.55 -0.32
N PRO A 83 -11.09 22.97 -0.62
CA PRO A 83 -10.36 22.50 -1.80
C PRO A 83 -10.28 20.98 -1.91
N LEU A 84 -10.09 20.28 -0.79
CA LEU A 84 -10.05 18.82 -0.75
C LEU A 84 -11.41 18.14 -1.03
N TYR A 85 -12.53 18.86 -0.95
CA TYR A 85 -13.83 18.25 -1.20
C TYR A 85 -13.92 17.74 -2.63
N PHE A 86 -13.58 18.58 -3.61
CA PHE A 86 -13.56 18.21 -5.03
C PHE A 86 -12.60 17.04 -5.30
N LEU A 87 -11.37 17.13 -4.79
CA LEU A 87 -10.35 16.08 -5.00
C LEU A 87 -10.76 14.72 -4.44
N LEU A 88 -11.41 14.68 -3.27
CA LEU A 88 -11.76 13.41 -2.61
C LEU A 88 -13.12 12.87 -3.06
N HIS A 89 -14.05 13.75 -3.43
CA HIS A 89 -15.41 13.37 -3.78
C HIS A 89 -15.60 13.17 -5.29
N ASP A 90 -15.02 14.04 -6.12
CA ASP A 90 -15.29 14.08 -7.57
C ASP A 90 -14.08 13.60 -8.39
N GLU A 91 -12.96 14.34 -8.39
CA GLU A 91 -11.84 14.15 -9.30
C GLU A 91 -10.50 14.39 -8.61
N PRO A 92 -9.79 13.32 -8.18
CA PRO A 92 -8.49 13.43 -7.51
C PRO A 92 -7.37 13.92 -8.43
N ASN A 93 -7.48 13.69 -9.73
CA ASN A 93 -6.57 14.15 -10.78
C ASN A 93 -7.28 14.08 -12.15
N PRO A 94 -6.73 14.71 -13.22
CA PRO A 94 -7.36 14.73 -14.55
C PRO A 94 -7.49 13.38 -15.25
N GLU A 95 -6.88 12.31 -14.72
CA GLU A 95 -6.82 11.00 -15.37
C GLU A 95 -7.87 10.02 -14.83
N MET A 96 -8.45 10.29 -13.64
CA MET A 96 -9.36 9.36 -13.00
C MET A 96 -10.40 10.04 -12.12
N THR A 97 -11.57 9.41 -12.02
CA THR A 97 -12.61 9.80 -11.06
C THR A 97 -12.27 9.37 -9.64
N SER A 98 -12.94 9.93 -8.65
CA SER A 98 -12.79 9.53 -7.26
C SER A 98 -13.17 8.07 -7.00
N PHE A 99 -14.11 7.50 -7.80
CA PHE A 99 -14.43 6.08 -7.74
C PHE A 99 -13.21 5.23 -8.12
N VAL A 100 -12.62 5.46 -9.30
CA VAL A 100 -11.45 4.72 -9.78
C VAL A 100 -10.26 4.88 -8.84
N PHE A 101 -10.05 6.08 -8.29
CA PHE A 101 -9.00 6.35 -7.32
C PHE A 101 -9.15 5.49 -6.05
N ARG A 102 -10.36 5.47 -5.44
CA ARG A 102 -10.62 4.67 -4.24
C ARG A 102 -10.57 3.17 -4.52
N GLU A 103 -11.09 2.74 -5.67
CA GLU A 103 -10.99 1.35 -6.13
C GLU A 103 -9.53 0.90 -6.26
N THR A 104 -8.69 1.74 -6.88
CA THR A 104 -7.26 1.48 -7.03
C THR A 104 -6.56 1.40 -5.67
N LEU A 105 -6.78 2.37 -4.77
CA LEU A 105 -6.18 2.35 -3.43
C LEU A 105 -6.65 1.14 -2.61
N MET A 106 -7.92 0.76 -2.70
CA MET A 106 -8.43 -0.42 -2.01
C MET A 106 -7.85 -1.72 -2.59
N THR A 107 -7.70 -1.80 -3.92
CA THR A 107 -7.02 -2.92 -4.59
C THR A 107 -5.58 -3.04 -4.12
N HIS A 108 -4.85 -1.92 -4.03
CA HIS A 108 -3.48 -1.90 -3.50
C HIS A 108 -3.43 -2.41 -2.05
N LEU A 109 -4.37 -1.96 -1.22
CA LEU A 109 -4.46 -2.38 0.18
C LEU A 109 -4.71 -3.88 0.33
N LEU A 110 -5.60 -4.45 -0.48
CA LEU A 110 -5.94 -5.88 -0.46
C LEU A 110 -4.81 -6.78 -0.98
N LEU A 111 -4.02 -6.29 -1.93
CA LEU A 111 -2.92 -7.08 -2.52
C LEU A 111 -1.62 -6.92 -1.74
N TRP A 112 -1.21 -5.69 -1.43
CA TRP A 112 0.10 -5.38 -0.82
C TRP A 112 0.01 -4.96 0.65
N GLY A 113 -1.19 -4.82 1.20
CA GLY A 113 -1.39 -4.38 2.57
C GLY A 113 -1.11 -2.89 2.81
N ASN A 114 -0.81 -2.14 1.76
CA ASN A 114 -0.55 -0.71 1.81
C ASN A 114 -1.08 -0.04 0.56
N ALA A 115 -1.60 1.15 0.69
CA ALA A 115 -1.96 2.00 -0.44
C ALA A 115 -1.27 3.36 -0.29
N TYR A 116 -0.76 3.88 -1.40
CA TYR A 116 -0.03 5.15 -1.44
C TYR A 116 -0.57 6.03 -2.55
N ALA A 117 -0.62 7.33 -2.30
CA ALA A 117 -0.81 8.32 -3.34
C ALA A 117 0.13 9.51 -3.14
N GLN A 118 0.69 10.02 -4.22
CA GLN A 118 1.46 11.25 -4.22
C GLN A 118 0.53 12.45 -4.10
N ILE A 119 0.87 13.37 -3.23
CA ILE A 119 0.16 14.64 -3.03
C ILE A 119 0.88 15.70 -3.86
N ILE A 120 0.22 16.21 -4.89
CA ILE A 120 0.74 17.28 -5.73
C ILE A 120 0.25 18.63 -5.20
N ARG A 121 1.18 19.58 -5.08
CA ARG A 121 0.90 20.93 -4.60
C ARG A 121 1.26 21.97 -5.65
N ASN A 122 0.52 23.07 -5.65
CA ASN A 122 0.87 24.25 -6.44
C ASN A 122 1.95 25.09 -5.75
N GLY A 123 2.40 26.16 -6.41
CA GLY A 123 3.41 27.08 -5.86
C GLY A 123 3.00 27.82 -4.57
N LYS A 124 1.70 27.76 -4.19
CA LYS A 124 1.16 28.30 -2.93
C LYS A 124 1.07 27.25 -1.82
N GLY A 125 1.43 25.98 -2.11
CA GLY A 125 1.34 24.85 -1.18
C GLY A 125 -0.04 24.21 -1.10
N GLU A 126 -1.00 24.63 -1.92
CA GLU A 126 -2.35 24.03 -1.96
C GLU A 126 -2.30 22.68 -2.69
N ILE A 127 -3.05 21.69 -2.19
CA ILE A 127 -3.15 20.38 -2.82
C ILE A 127 -4.03 20.50 -4.07
N ILE A 128 -3.49 20.10 -5.21
CA ILE A 128 -4.16 20.22 -6.51
C ILE A 128 -4.41 18.88 -7.19
N ALA A 129 -3.73 17.81 -6.78
CA ALA A 129 -3.98 16.47 -7.31
C ALA A 129 -3.45 15.37 -6.37
N LEU A 130 -4.01 14.16 -6.55
CA LEU A 130 -3.60 12.94 -5.87
C LEU A 130 -3.38 11.85 -6.94
N TYR A 131 -2.18 11.27 -7.01
CA TYR A 131 -1.86 10.18 -7.94
C TYR A 131 -1.50 8.90 -7.19
N PRO A 132 -2.18 7.76 -7.46
CA PRO A 132 -1.83 6.49 -6.86
C PRO A 132 -0.40 6.08 -7.18
N LEU A 133 0.31 5.52 -6.19
CA LEU A 133 1.66 4.99 -6.34
C LEU A 133 1.64 3.48 -6.12
N MET A 134 2.40 2.74 -6.95
CA MET A 134 2.46 1.28 -6.87
C MET A 134 3.17 0.82 -5.58
N PRO A 135 2.50 0.06 -4.70
CA PRO A 135 3.08 -0.33 -3.41
C PRO A 135 4.34 -1.20 -3.51
N ASN A 136 4.44 -2.05 -4.53
CA ASN A 136 5.61 -2.89 -4.76
C ASN A 136 6.87 -2.10 -5.17
N ARG A 137 6.74 -0.82 -5.45
CA ARG A 137 7.83 0.12 -5.77
C ARG A 137 8.13 1.08 -4.63
N MET A 138 7.37 0.99 -3.53
CA MET A 138 7.50 1.87 -2.37
C MET A 138 8.26 1.17 -1.25
N ALA A 139 9.25 1.86 -0.68
CA ALA A 139 9.87 1.50 0.58
C ALA A 139 9.64 2.61 1.59
N VAL A 140 9.29 2.22 2.81
CA VAL A 140 9.11 3.14 3.93
C VAL A 140 10.28 2.93 4.86
N ASP A 141 11.08 3.97 5.10
CA ASP A 141 12.31 3.89 5.87
C ASP A 141 12.54 5.16 6.70
N ARG A 142 13.60 5.16 7.50
CA ARG A 142 14.01 6.29 8.34
C ARG A 142 15.44 6.69 8.04
N ASP A 143 15.65 7.99 8.03
CA ASP A 143 17.00 8.56 7.89
C ASP A 143 17.83 8.36 9.17
N ASP A 144 19.11 8.82 9.12
CA ASP A 144 20.04 8.75 10.25
C ASP A 144 19.57 9.54 11.49
N LYS A 145 18.62 10.45 11.32
CA LYS A 145 18.00 11.23 12.40
C LYS A 145 16.71 10.58 12.92
N GLY A 146 16.29 9.43 12.34
CA GLY A 146 15.05 8.72 12.67
C GLY A 146 13.81 9.33 12.02
N GLN A 147 13.94 10.26 11.09
CA GLN A 147 12.82 10.86 10.37
C GLN A 147 12.33 9.90 9.28
N LEU A 148 11.02 9.70 9.22
CA LEU A 148 10.39 8.86 8.22
C LEU A 148 10.52 9.48 6.82
N TYR A 149 10.80 8.66 5.82
CA TYR A 149 10.72 9.03 4.41
C TYR A 149 10.21 7.86 3.57
N TYR A 150 9.74 8.18 2.38
CA TYR A 150 9.24 7.21 1.41
C TYR A 150 10.18 7.20 0.22
N GLN A 151 10.68 6.02 -0.14
CA GLN A 151 11.55 5.84 -1.30
C GLN A 151 10.75 5.14 -2.38
N TYR A 152 10.59 5.78 -3.52
CA TYR A 152 9.81 5.28 -4.64
C TYR A 152 10.67 5.04 -5.87
N ASN A 153 10.61 3.82 -6.42
CA ASN A 153 11.24 3.46 -7.68
C ASN A 153 10.32 3.83 -8.84
N THR A 154 10.70 4.86 -9.59
CA THR A 154 9.88 5.40 -10.68
C THR A 154 9.86 4.50 -11.91
N SER A 155 8.78 4.59 -12.69
CA SER A 155 8.61 4.01 -14.02
C SER A 155 8.32 5.12 -15.02
N LYS A 156 8.39 4.78 -16.33
CA LYS A 156 8.02 5.70 -17.39
C LYS A 156 6.54 6.10 -17.38
N ASP A 157 5.71 5.24 -16.75
CA ASP A 157 4.26 5.38 -16.69
C ASP A 157 3.80 6.13 -15.42
N ASP A 158 4.74 6.60 -14.59
CA ASP A 158 4.40 7.36 -13.37
C ASP A 158 4.11 8.84 -13.71
N ALA A 159 3.50 9.54 -12.76
CA ALA A 159 3.14 10.95 -12.91
C ALA A 159 4.33 11.81 -13.39
N PRO A 160 4.11 12.82 -14.23
CA PRO A 160 5.17 13.65 -14.83
C PRO A 160 6.08 14.36 -13.82
N THR A 161 5.63 14.48 -12.57
CA THR A 161 6.38 15.10 -11.47
C THR A 161 7.49 14.23 -10.92
N MET A 162 7.50 12.92 -11.26
CA MET A 162 8.52 11.97 -10.82
C MET A 162 9.56 11.76 -11.91
N LYS A 163 10.76 12.31 -11.72
CA LYS A 163 11.90 12.14 -12.61
C LYS A 163 13.03 11.41 -11.89
N GLY A 164 13.62 10.43 -12.55
CA GLY A 164 14.74 9.64 -12.03
C GLY A 164 14.37 8.19 -11.77
N SER A 165 15.36 7.36 -11.44
CA SER A 165 15.15 5.94 -11.14
C SER A 165 14.67 5.70 -9.71
N MET A 166 14.88 6.66 -8.81
CA MET A 166 14.54 6.57 -7.39
C MET A 166 14.28 7.98 -6.85
N VAL A 167 13.14 8.16 -6.19
CA VAL A 167 12.72 9.45 -5.62
C VAL A 167 12.42 9.27 -4.14
N ASN A 168 12.99 10.15 -3.31
CA ASN A 168 12.66 10.22 -1.89
C ASN A 168 11.56 11.27 -1.68
N LEU A 169 10.43 10.82 -1.16
CA LEU A 169 9.27 11.64 -0.84
C LEU A 169 9.18 11.89 0.66
N LYS A 170 8.77 13.09 1.02
CA LYS A 170 8.51 13.44 2.43
C LYS A 170 7.14 12.92 2.86
N PRO A 171 6.92 12.66 4.16
CA PRO A 171 5.62 12.24 4.66
C PRO A 171 4.46 13.19 4.32
N LEU A 172 4.73 14.47 4.17
CA LEU A 172 3.74 15.48 3.78
C LEU A 172 3.32 15.39 2.30
N ASP A 173 4.09 14.69 1.48
CA ASP A 173 3.85 14.58 0.04
C ASP A 173 3.31 13.19 -0.35
N VAL A 174 3.00 12.34 0.65
CA VAL A 174 2.46 11.00 0.46
C VAL A 174 1.23 10.79 1.34
N LEU A 175 0.10 10.47 0.71
CA LEU A 175 -1.03 9.86 1.41
C LEU A 175 -0.72 8.37 1.53
N HIS A 176 -0.47 7.90 2.75
CA HIS A 176 -0.24 6.49 3.05
C HIS A 176 -1.41 5.94 3.86
N ILE A 177 -2.00 4.86 3.36
CA ILE A 177 -3.08 4.11 4.04
C ILE A 177 -2.50 2.72 4.33
N PRO A 178 -2.03 2.45 5.55
CA PRO A 178 -1.56 1.13 5.95
C PRO A 178 -2.75 0.21 6.27
N GLY A 179 -2.62 -1.06 5.91
CA GLY A 179 -3.48 -2.13 6.39
C GLY A 179 -3.06 -2.62 7.77
N LEU A 180 -3.51 -3.83 8.14
CA LEU A 180 -3.10 -4.47 9.37
C LEU A 180 -1.59 -4.73 9.37
N GLY A 181 -0.89 -4.27 10.41
CA GLY A 181 0.55 -4.44 10.59
C GLY A 181 0.93 -4.42 12.07
N PHE A 182 2.18 -4.75 12.41
CA PHE A 182 2.64 -4.79 13.81
C PHE A 182 3.08 -3.43 14.35
N ASP A 183 3.61 -2.56 13.50
CA ASP A 183 4.20 -1.27 13.91
C ASP A 183 3.31 -0.05 13.63
N GLY A 184 2.15 -0.27 12.99
CA GLY A 184 1.24 0.80 12.61
C GLY A 184 1.77 1.70 11.48
N LEU A 185 2.94 1.39 10.90
CA LEU A 185 3.54 2.13 9.80
C LEU A 185 3.32 1.42 8.47
N VAL A 186 3.57 0.10 8.42
CA VAL A 186 3.46 -0.70 7.20
C VAL A 186 2.54 -1.88 7.46
N GLY A 187 1.55 -2.07 6.60
CA GLY A 187 0.65 -3.21 6.64
C GLY A 187 1.26 -4.45 5.99
N TYR A 188 0.81 -5.64 6.42
CA TYR A 188 1.15 -6.91 5.79
C TYR A 188 0.38 -7.10 4.49
N SER A 189 1.04 -7.68 3.47
CA SER A 189 0.35 -8.15 2.28
C SER A 189 -0.60 -9.31 2.65
N PRO A 190 -1.92 -9.18 2.43
CA PRO A 190 -2.86 -10.28 2.63
C PRO A 190 -2.51 -11.50 1.77
N ILE A 191 -2.01 -11.27 0.56
CA ILE A 191 -1.55 -12.35 -0.35
C ILE A 191 -0.35 -13.08 0.25
N ALA A 192 0.59 -12.35 0.82
CA ALA A 192 1.74 -12.97 1.47
C ALA A 192 1.34 -13.77 2.72
N MET A 193 0.35 -13.31 3.48
CA MET A 193 -0.20 -14.03 4.63
C MET A 193 -0.92 -15.31 4.22
N ALA A 194 -1.69 -15.30 3.12
CA ALA A 194 -2.41 -16.45 2.59
C ALA A 194 -1.61 -17.28 1.55
N LYS A 195 -0.29 -17.12 1.53
CA LYS A 195 0.58 -17.67 0.48
C LYS A 195 0.52 -19.19 0.35
N ASN A 196 0.43 -19.91 1.47
CA ASN A 196 0.39 -21.37 1.46
C ASN A 196 -0.94 -21.89 0.89
N GLU A 197 -2.05 -21.29 1.30
CA GLU A 197 -3.39 -21.66 0.87
C GLU A 197 -3.59 -21.37 -0.62
N ILE A 198 -3.14 -20.20 -1.06
CA ILE A 198 -3.15 -19.81 -2.48
C ILE A 198 -2.26 -20.77 -3.29
N GLY A 199 -1.06 -21.07 -2.79
CA GLY A 199 -0.13 -21.99 -3.45
C GLY A 199 -0.67 -23.40 -3.57
N LEU A 200 -1.37 -23.90 -2.54
CA LEU A 200 -2.04 -25.19 -2.58
C LEU A 200 -3.16 -25.21 -3.62
N ALA A 201 -3.99 -24.16 -3.65
CA ALA A 201 -5.09 -24.06 -4.62
C ALA A 201 -4.56 -24.04 -6.07
N VAL A 202 -3.50 -23.26 -6.35
CA VAL A 202 -2.82 -23.25 -7.66
C VAL A 202 -2.32 -24.64 -8.04
N ALA A 203 -1.71 -25.38 -7.09
CA ALA A 203 -1.21 -26.73 -7.35
C ALA A 203 -2.35 -27.71 -7.65
N CYS A 204 -3.50 -27.59 -6.96
CA CYS A 204 -4.69 -28.40 -7.22
C CYS A 204 -5.28 -28.12 -8.62
N ASP A 205 -5.37 -26.86 -9.01
CA ASP A 205 -5.89 -26.46 -10.32
C ASP A 205 -4.99 -27.00 -11.44
N GLU A 206 -3.66 -26.90 -11.30
CA GLU A 206 -2.73 -27.44 -12.29
C GLU A 206 -2.77 -28.98 -12.36
N TYR A 207 -2.88 -29.64 -11.23
CA TYR A 207 -3.04 -31.10 -11.20
C TYR A 207 -4.33 -31.52 -11.91
N GLY A 208 -5.46 -30.88 -11.58
CA GLY A 208 -6.75 -31.14 -12.24
C GLY A 208 -6.68 -30.91 -13.75
N ALA A 209 -6.10 -29.78 -14.17
CA ALA A 209 -5.93 -29.47 -15.58
C ALA A 209 -5.06 -30.51 -16.30
N SER A 210 -3.94 -30.93 -15.69
CA SER A 210 -3.07 -31.97 -16.24
C SER A 210 -3.79 -33.34 -16.34
N PHE A 211 -4.52 -33.72 -15.31
CA PHE A 211 -5.30 -34.97 -15.29
C PHE A 211 -6.33 -35.01 -16.42
N PHE A 212 -7.11 -33.95 -16.61
CA PHE A 212 -8.10 -33.88 -17.69
C PHE A 212 -7.44 -33.76 -19.08
N ALA A 213 -6.35 -33.04 -19.23
CA ALA A 213 -5.62 -32.92 -20.48
C ALA A 213 -5.07 -34.27 -20.98
N ASN A 214 -4.68 -35.16 -20.04
CA ASN A 214 -4.18 -36.52 -20.36
C ASN A 214 -5.27 -37.58 -20.45
N GLY A 215 -6.53 -37.17 -20.62
CA GLY A 215 -7.66 -38.11 -20.85
C GLY A 215 -8.18 -38.82 -19.59
N ALA A 216 -7.82 -38.31 -18.40
CA ALA A 216 -8.23 -38.87 -17.10
C ALA A 216 -7.86 -40.36 -16.89
N SER A 217 -6.74 -40.80 -17.50
CA SER A 217 -6.24 -42.18 -17.46
C SER A 217 -5.07 -42.33 -16.47
#